data_dadc51f66aeab372068ee6ea13bc5987
#
_entry.id   dadc51f66aeab372068ee6ea13bc5987
#
_cell.length_a   1.000
_cell.length_b   1.000
_cell.length_c   1.000
_cell.angle_alpha   90.00
_cell.angle_beta   90.00
_cell.angle_gamma   90.00
#
_symmetry.space_group_name_H-M   'P 1'
#
loop_
_entity.id
_entity.type
_entity.pdbx_description
1 polymer ?
#
loop_
_entity_poly.entity_id
_entity_poly.type
_entity_poly.pdbx_seq_one_letter_code
_entity_poly.pdbx_strand_id
1 'polypeptide(L)'
;MREPWSACVEPVTGSRKAIAMKIGFLGLGNMGTPMALRLLAAGHELSVWNRSEARTKPLLREGAIAAATPAEAELGADAVITMLFDDEAYEEVFFGVHRLADALSPGALHISCSTISVALSERLAADHANRGIEFVGAPVFGRPSVAEEGRLWVVAAGADTAVDRARPLLATFSRGITVVGKEPRQAHAVKLGGNFLISAMIHSLAEAFVFATQQGLDPEIFFEAVNNALFQSPFYAAYAGIMLHPPKQIAATMELGAKDLRMLREAAADRQTRLSLADQMAEIFAEAQRIGPTGQDWAVGQYRMAQRRGVDKLMNGGK
;
A
#
# COMPACT_ATOMS: atom_id res chain seq x y z
N MET A 1 23.30 -4.36 -26.14
CA MET A 1 22.08 -5.05 -25.70
C MET A 1 21.40 -4.15 -24.68
N ARG A 2 20.21 -3.64 -24.93
CA ARG A 2 19.44 -2.89 -23.92
C ARG A 2 18.96 -3.89 -22.89
N GLU A 3 19.18 -3.60 -21.60
CA GLU A 3 18.64 -4.42 -20.53
C GLU A 3 17.11 -4.48 -20.67
N PRO A 4 16.49 -5.67 -20.69
CA PRO A 4 15.07 -5.83 -20.99
C PRO A 4 14.12 -5.24 -19.92
N TRP A 5 14.65 -4.71 -18.82
CA TRP A 5 13.91 -4.17 -17.66
C TRP A 5 13.84 -2.64 -17.61
N SER A 6 14.48 -1.91 -18.56
CA SER A 6 14.54 -0.44 -18.52
C SER A 6 13.34 0.28 -19.19
N ALA A 7 12.43 -0.44 -19.82
CA ALA A 7 11.43 0.16 -20.71
C ALA A 7 10.17 0.70 -20.02
N CYS A 8 9.97 0.48 -18.71
CA CYS A 8 8.74 0.85 -17.99
C CYS A 8 8.94 1.90 -16.88
N VAL A 9 10.14 2.46 -16.76
CA VAL A 9 10.46 3.44 -15.71
C VAL A 9 10.68 4.79 -16.36
N GLU A 10 9.70 5.67 -16.25
CA GLU A 10 9.89 7.08 -16.59
C GLU A 10 10.30 7.85 -15.32
N PRO A 11 11.52 8.43 -15.28
CA PRO A 11 11.87 9.34 -14.21
C PRO A 11 10.97 10.58 -14.31
N VAL A 12 10.45 11.01 -13.18
CA VAL A 12 9.73 12.28 -13.08
C VAL A 12 10.75 13.41 -13.30
N THR A 13 10.95 13.82 -14.56
CA THR A 13 11.86 14.92 -14.90
C THR A 13 11.07 16.21 -15.13
N GLY A 14 11.43 17.24 -14.36
CA GLY A 14 11.18 18.63 -14.69
C GLY A 14 9.90 19.24 -14.15
N SER A 15 10.05 20.23 -13.27
CA SER A 15 9.01 21.13 -12.79
C SER A 15 8.50 22.05 -13.93
N ARG A 16 7.55 21.59 -14.72
CA ARG A 16 6.52 22.53 -15.20
C ARG A 16 5.71 22.90 -13.96
N LYS A 17 5.56 24.21 -13.65
CA LYS A 17 4.61 24.68 -12.66
C LYS A 17 3.27 23.99 -12.94
N ALA A 18 2.93 22.99 -12.13
CA ALA A 18 1.67 22.27 -12.30
C ALA A 18 0.54 23.29 -12.18
N ILE A 19 -0.43 23.24 -13.05
CA ILE A 19 -1.66 24.02 -12.91
C ILE A 19 -2.29 23.58 -11.59
N ALA A 20 -2.61 24.54 -10.71
CA ALA A 20 -3.30 24.24 -9.47
C ALA A 20 -4.63 23.53 -9.79
N MET A 21 -4.87 22.39 -9.17
CA MET A 21 -6.09 21.60 -9.31
C MET A 21 -6.82 21.54 -7.97
N LYS A 22 -8.14 21.43 -8.04
CA LYS A 22 -9.00 21.13 -6.89
C LYS A 22 -9.10 19.64 -6.72
N ILE A 23 -8.78 19.11 -5.54
CA ILE A 23 -8.68 17.69 -5.29
C ILE A 23 -9.53 17.34 -4.07
N GLY A 24 -10.44 16.38 -4.24
CA GLY A 24 -11.05 15.67 -3.12
C GLY A 24 -10.11 14.58 -2.63
N PHE A 25 -9.68 14.62 -1.37
CA PHE A 25 -8.80 13.59 -0.81
C PHE A 25 -9.48 12.84 0.33
N LEU A 26 -9.71 11.54 0.16
CA LEU A 26 -10.47 10.69 1.06
C LEU A 26 -9.56 9.66 1.73
N GLY A 27 -9.52 9.68 3.06
CA GLY A 27 -8.72 8.75 3.86
C GLY A 27 -7.38 9.34 4.30
N LEU A 28 -7.34 9.83 5.55
CA LEU A 28 -6.20 10.52 6.16
C LEU A 28 -5.54 9.64 7.23
N GLY A 29 -5.26 8.39 6.86
CA GLY A 29 -4.48 7.47 7.66
C GLY A 29 -2.98 7.80 7.64
N ASN A 30 -2.15 6.84 8.09
CA ASN A 30 -0.70 7.00 8.13
C ASN A 30 -0.08 7.28 6.76
N MET A 31 -0.68 6.77 5.68
CA MET A 31 -0.23 7.03 4.31
C MET A 31 -0.91 8.26 3.68
N GLY A 32 -2.24 8.40 3.84
CA GLY A 32 -2.99 9.47 3.18
C GLY A 32 -2.63 10.87 3.66
N THR A 33 -2.37 11.04 4.96
CA THR A 33 -1.97 12.35 5.51
C THR A 33 -0.70 12.90 4.85
N PRO A 34 0.44 12.18 4.82
CA PRO A 34 1.63 12.71 4.14
C PRO A 34 1.44 12.88 2.64
N MET A 35 0.68 12.03 1.95
CA MET A 35 0.39 12.20 0.53
C MET A 35 -0.42 13.48 0.26
N ALA A 36 -1.45 13.76 1.06
CA ALA A 36 -2.24 14.97 0.97
C ALA A 36 -1.42 16.24 1.27
N LEU A 37 -0.51 16.19 2.26
CA LEU A 37 0.41 17.29 2.55
C LEU A 37 1.36 17.57 1.37
N ARG A 38 1.81 16.55 0.65
CA ARG A 38 2.64 16.74 -0.55
C ARG A 38 1.88 17.43 -1.69
N LEU A 39 0.59 17.11 -1.86
CA LEU A 39 -0.27 17.79 -2.82
C LEU A 39 -0.49 19.26 -2.48
N LEU A 40 -0.74 19.60 -1.20
CA LEU A 40 -0.83 21.00 -0.73
C LEU A 40 0.48 21.74 -0.98
N ALA A 41 1.63 21.13 -0.64
CA ALA A 41 2.94 21.72 -0.85
C ALA A 41 3.27 21.94 -2.34
N ALA A 42 2.65 21.19 -3.25
CA ALA A 42 2.75 21.37 -4.70
C ALA A 42 1.82 22.47 -5.22
N GLY A 43 0.99 23.09 -4.36
CA GLY A 43 0.10 24.21 -4.71
C GLY A 43 -1.29 23.80 -5.19
N HIS A 44 -1.72 22.57 -4.93
CA HIS A 44 -3.10 22.14 -5.19
C HIS A 44 -4.04 22.57 -4.06
N GLU A 45 -5.31 22.78 -4.39
CA GLU A 45 -6.38 23.06 -3.42
C GLU A 45 -7.02 21.72 -3.01
N LEU A 46 -7.04 21.41 -1.70
CA LEU A 46 -7.57 20.16 -1.19
C LEU A 46 -8.84 20.34 -0.36
N SER A 47 -9.88 19.61 -0.72
CA SER A 47 -11.01 19.30 0.12
C SER A 47 -10.81 17.88 0.69
N VAL A 48 -10.74 17.74 2.03
CA VAL A 48 -10.31 16.49 2.66
C VAL A 48 -11.40 15.90 3.52
N TRP A 49 -11.56 14.60 3.45
CA TRP A 49 -12.47 13.85 4.29
C TRP A 49 -11.81 12.62 4.92
N ASN A 50 -12.19 12.35 6.16
CA ASN A 50 -11.83 11.12 6.85
C ASN A 50 -12.91 10.77 7.88
N ARG A 51 -13.22 9.48 8.04
CA ARG A 51 -14.21 8.99 9.02
C ARG A 51 -13.98 9.57 10.44
N SER A 52 -12.74 9.67 10.87
CA SER A 52 -12.36 10.38 12.10
C SER A 52 -11.94 11.80 11.75
N GLU A 53 -12.77 12.78 12.05
CA GLU A 53 -12.54 14.21 11.77
C GLU A 53 -11.21 14.73 12.35
N ALA A 54 -10.80 14.21 13.51
CA ALA A 54 -9.54 14.60 14.15
C ALA A 54 -8.30 14.43 13.23
N ARG A 55 -8.38 13.53 12.25
CA ARG A 55 -7.32 13.29 11.27
C ARG A 55 -7.19 14.40 10.21
N THR A 56 -8.18 15.26 10.06
CA THR A 56 -8.10 16.42 9.12
C THR A 56 -7.22 17.55 9.66
N LYS A 57 -7.09 17.69 10.98
CA LYS A 57 -6.43 18.83 11.65
C LYS A 57 -5.04 19.17 11.11
N PRO A 58 -4.13 18.23 10.83
CA PRO A 58 -2.83 18.57 10.25
C PRO A 58 -2.94 19.29 8.90
N LEU A 59 -3.87 18.83 8.03
CA LEU A 59 -4.05 19.40 6.70
C LEU A 59 -4.76 20.77 6.72
N LEU A 60 -5.69 20.98 7.67
CA LEU A 60 -6.33 22.30 7.84
C LEU A 60 -5.33 23.38 8.19
N ARG A 61 -4.28 23.08 8.95
CA ARG A 61 -3.21 24.02 9.28
C ARG A 61 -2.39 24.43 8.05
N GLU A 62 -2.34 23.57 7.05
CA GLU A 62 -1.65 23.77 5.77
C GLU A 62 -2.59 24.29 4.67
N GLY A 63 -3.83 24.66 5.00
CA GLY A 63 -4.75 25.33 4.08
C GLY A 63 -5.76 24.41 3.37
N ALA A 64 -5.87 23.12 3.73
CA ALA A 64 -6.95 22.28 3.23
C ALA A 64 -8.30 22.67 3.83
N ILE A 65 -9.38 22.31 3.16
CA ILE A 65 -10.76 22.49 3.60
C ILE A 65 -11.29 21.13 4.09
N ALA A 66 -11.85 21.07 5.29
CA ALA A 66 -12.54 19.86 5.76
C ALA A 66 -13.90 19.74 5.11
N ALA A 67 -14.20 18.59 4.54
CA ALA A 67 -15.53 18.21 4.08
C ALA A 67 -16.25 17.39 5.17
N ALA A 68 -17.53 17.61 5.36
CA ALA A 68 -18.33 16.84 6.31
C ALA A 68 -18.68 15.44 5.75
N THR A 69 -18.74 15.30 4.44
CA THR A 69 -19.02 14.04 3.74
C THR A 69 -18.05 13.79 2.58
N PRO A 70 -17.87 12.55 2.13
CA PRO A 70 -17.10 12.25 0.92
C PRO A 70 -17.61 13.00 -0.31
N ALA A 71 -18.91 13.16 -0.45
CA ALA A 71 -19.55 13.88 -1.55
C ALA A 71 -19.21 15.37 -1.54
N GLU A 72 -19.14 16.00 -0.35
CA GLU A 72 -18.68 17.39 -0.24
C GLU A 72 -17.20 17.55 -0.61
N ALA A 73 -16.35 16.54 -0.31
CA ALA A 73 -14.94 16.60 -0.70
C ALA A 73 -14.76 16.57 -2.22
N GLU A 74 -15.68 15.96 -2.95
CA GLU A 74 -15.68 15.88 -4.40
C GLU A 74 -16.19 17.14 -5.06
N LEU A 75 -17.03 17.92 -4.40
CA LEU A 75 -17.79 19.01 -5.01
C LEU A 75 -16.88 20.04 -5.72
N GLY A 76 -16.95 20.05 -7.05
CA GLY A 76 -16.12 20.90 -7.90
C GLY A 76 -14.65 20.48 -7.98
N ALA A 77 -14.31 19.27 -7.60
CA ALA A 77 -12.97 18.73 -7.72
C ALA A 77 -12.63 18.30 -9.16
N ASP A 78 -11.40 18.58 -9.60
CA ASP A 78 -10.85 18.10 -10.88
C ASP A 78 -10.50 16.61 -10.80
N ALA A 79 -10.19 16.12 -9.58
CA ALA A 79 -9.89 14.73 -9.30
C ALA A 79 -10.25 14.37 -7.85
N VAL A 80 -10.60 13.10 -7.64
CA VAL A 80 -10.76 12.49 -6.30
C VAL A 80 -9.66 11.47 -6.09
N ILE A 81 -8.93 11.58 -4.99
CA ILE A 81 -7.91 10.61 -4.59
C ILE A 81 -8.37 9.88 -3.34
N THR A 82 -8.31 8.55 -3.37
CA THR A 82 -8.69 7.72 -2.23
C THR A 82 -7.50 6.95 -1.68
N MET A 83 -7.36 6.96 -0.33
CA MET A 83 -6.39 6.17 0.42
C MET A 83 -7.08 5.53 1.62
N LEU A 84 -8.03 4.65 1.34
CA LEU A 84 -8.86 3.91 2.31
C LEU A 84 -8.17 2.60 2.72
N PHE A 85 -8.57 2.06 3.86
CA PHE A 85 -7.87 0.94 4.47
C PHE A 85 -8.10 -0.40 3.76
N ASP A 86 -9.36 -0.69 3.37
CA ASP A 86 -9.79 -1.97 2.81
C ASP A 86 -11.03 -1.83 1.92
N ASP A 87 -11.52 -2.97 1.44
CA ASP A 87 -12.71 -3.06 0.61
C ASP A 87 -13.96 -2.62 1.36
N GLU A 88 -14.08 -2.92 2.66
CA GLU A 88 -15.24 -2.55 3.48
C GLU A 88 -15.36 -1.01 3.58
N ALA A 89 -14.25 -0.33 3.79
CA ALA A 89 -14.22 1.14 3.79
C ALA A 89 -14.60 1.73 2.42
N TYR A 90 -14.23 1.06 1.32
CA TYR A 90 -14.68 1.46 -0.02
C TYR A 90 -16.16 1.24 -0.23
N GLU A 91 -16.69 0.08 0.18
CA GLU A 91 -18.13 -0.21 0.09
C GLU A 91 -18.95 0.84 0.84
N GLU A 92 -18.53 1.19 2.07
CA GLU A 92 -19.19 2.21 2.88
C GLU A 92 -19.19 3.58 2.18
N VAL A 93 -18.02 4.00 1.63
CA VAL A 93 -17.84 5.32 1.04
C VAL A 93 -18.49 5.42 -0.34
N PHE A 94 -18.33 4.44 -1.21
CA PHE A 94 -18.80 4.53 -2.60
C PHE A 94 -20.25 4.08 -2.77
N PHE A 95 -20.65 2.98 -2.14
CA PHE A 95 -21.93 2.32 -2.38
C PHE A 95 -22.86 2.30 -1.16
N GLY A 96 -22.31 2.50 0.04
CA GLY A 96 -23.02 2.51 1.32
C GLY A 96 -23.63 3.87 1.65
N VAL A 97 -23.56 4.23 2.94
CA VAL A 97 -24.21 5.43 3.50
C VAL A 97 -23.72 6.74 2.89
N HIS A 98 -22.49 6.80 2.41
CA HIS A 98 -21.91 8.03 1.86
C HIS A 98 -22.17 8.23 0.36
N ARG A 99 -22.48 7.16 -0.38
CA ARG A 99 -22.91 7.17 -1.79
C ARG A 99 -22.05 8.07 -2.70
N LEU A 100 -20.73 8.06 -2.51
CA LEU A 100 -19.82 8.89 -3.32
C LEU A 100 -19.94 8.61 -4.82
N ALA A 101 -20.20 7.35 -5.21
CA ALA A 101 -20.41 6.99 -6.61
C ALA A 101 -21.53 7.79 -7.28
N ASP A 102 -22.55 8.21 -6.54
CA ASP A 102 -23.65 9.02 -7.07
C ASP A 102 -23.32 10.53 -7.15
N ALA A 103 -22.33 10.98 -6.40
CA ALA A 103 -21.89 12.37 -6.38
C ALA A 103 -20.87 12.69 -7.51
N LEU A 104 -20.08 11.70 -7.93
CA LEU A 104 -19.08 11.88 -8.98
C LEU A 104 -19.74 12.22 -10.32
N SER A 105 -19.31 13.32 -10.93
CA SER A 105 -19.81 13.79 -12.22
C SER A 105 -19.16 13.05 -13.39
N PRO A 106 -19.86 12.90 -14.55
CA PRO A 106 -19.24 12.40 -15.77
C PRO A 106 -17.99 13.21 -16.14
N GLY A 107 -16.91 12.52 -16.50
CA GLY A 107 -15.60 13.12 -16.77
C GLY A 107 -14.74 13.37 -15.52
N ALA A 108 -15.27 13.15 -14.31
CA ALA A 108 -14.45 13.16 -13.07
C ALA A 108 -13.34 12.11 -13.15
N LEU A 109 -12.20 12.42 -12.53
CA LEU A 109 -11.07 11.49 -12.40
C LEU A 109 -11.00 10.95 -10.97
N HIS A 110 -11.20 9.63 -10.81
CA HIS A 110 -10.96 8.94 -9.54
C HIS A 110 -9.63 8.20 -9.58
N ILE A 111 -8.76 8.47 -8.61
CA ILE A 111 -7.45 7.82 -8.44
C ILE A 111 -7.46 7.03 -7.14
N SER A 112 -7.42 5.70 -7.22
CA SER A 112 -7.33 4.82 -6.05
C SER A 112 -5.89 4.50 -5.70
N CYS A 113 -5.37 5.10 -4.62
CA CYS A 113 -4.06 4.79 -4.07
C CYS A 113 -4.08 3.68 -3.01
N SER A 114 -5.25 3.15 -2.69
CA SER A 114 -5.49 2.13 -1.68
C SER A 114 -5.01 0.74 -2.12
N THR A 115 -4.78 -0.13 -1.13
CA THR A 115 -4.63 -1.57 -1.38
C THR A 115 -5.99 -2.22 -1.21
N ILE A 116 -6.66 -2.52 -2.32
CA ILE A 116 -7.97 -3.15 -2.42
C ILE A 116 -7.88 -4.48 -3.19
N SER A 117 -8.94 -5.30 -3.11
CA SER A 117 -9.02 -6.53 -3.87
C SER A 117 -9.11 -6.27 -5.37
N VAL A 118 -8.68 -7.27 -6.16
CA VAL A 118 -8.84 -7.25 -7.62
C VAL A 118 -10.32 -7.19 -7.99
N ALA A 119 -11.17 -7.93 -7.29
CA ALA A 119 -12.61 -7.97 -7.52
C ALA A 119 -13.27 -6.60 -7.29
N LEU A 120 -12.95 -5.92 -6.18
CA LEU A 120 -13.46 -4.57 -5.94
C LEU A 120 -12.98 -3.57 -7.01
N SER A 121 -11.72 -3.67 -7.43
CA SER A 121 -11.19 -2.82 -8.51
C SER A 121 -11.92 -3.03 -9.83
N GLU A 122 -12.26 -4.28 -10.18
CA GLU A 122 -13.08 -4.61 -11.37
C GLU A 122 -14.48 -4.01 -11.24
N ARG A 123 -15.11 -4.14 -10.07
CA ARG A 123 -16.44 -3.57 -9.81
C ARG A 123 -16.45 -2.04 -9.89
N LEU A 124 -15.47 -1.36 -9.28
CA LEU A 124 -15.31 0.09 -9.36
C LEU A 124 -15.11 0.54 -10.83
N ALA A 125 -14.26 -0.16 -11.57
CA ALA A 125 -14.02 0.17 -12.98
C ALA A 125 -15.30 0.06 -13.83
N ALA A 126 -16.11 -0.98 -13.60
CA ALA A 126 -17.37 -1.16 -14.30
C ALA A 126 -18.42 -0.09 -13.92
N ASP A 127 -18.58 0.21 -12.62
CA ASP A 127 -19.50 1.25 -12.14
C ASP A 127 -19.09 2.63 -12.69
N HIS A 128 -17.81 2.98 -12.63
CA HIS A 128 -17.27 4.25 -13.11
C HIS A 128 -17.45 4.39 -14.62
N ALA A 129 -17.19 3.34 -15.40
CA ALA A 129 -17.41 3.35 -16.85
C ALA A 129 -18.89 3.61 -17.19
N ASN A 130 -19.83 2.98 -16.47
CA ASN A 130 -21.27 3.19 -16.67
C ASN A 130 -21.72 4.63 -16.34
N ARG A 131 -20.97 5.34 -15.51
CA ARG A 131 -21.23 6.74 -15.10
C ARG A 131 -20.39 7.76 -15.90
N GLY A 132 -19.53 7.30 -16.80
CA GLY A 132 -18.62 8.16 -17.55
C GLY A 132 -17.51 8.78 -16.69
N ILE A 133 -17.11 8.12 -15.59
CA ILE A 133 -16.03 8.53 -14.68
C ILE A 133 -14.74 7.83 -15.12
N GLU A 134 -13.63 8.56 -15.17
CA GLU A 134 -12.32 7.98 -15.42
C GLU A 134 -11.74 7.39 -14.12
N PHE A 135 -11.29 6.15 -14.17
CA PHE A 135 -10.76 5.44 -13.01
C PHE A 135 -9.31 4.98 -13.23
N VAL A 136 -8.43 5.33 -12.28
CA VAL A 136 -7.02 4.91 -12.25
C VAL A 136 -6.75 4.16 -10.96
N GLY A 137 -6.34 2.89 -11.07
CA GLY A 137 -5.70 2.18 -9.96
C GLY A 137 -4.26 2.67 -9.85
N ALA A 138 -3.89 3.20 -8.68
CA ALA A 138 -2.59 3.80 -8.43
C ALA A 138 -2.02 3.45 -7.04
N PRO A 139 -2.07 2.17 -6.61
CA PRO A 139 -1.50 1.78 -5.32
C PRO A 139 -0.01 2.09 -5.24
N VAL A 140 0.47 2.29 -4.02
CA VAL A 140 1.82 2.78 -3.74
C VAL A 140 2.67 1.76 -2.99
N PHE A 141 3.97 1.73 -3.27
CA PHE A 141 4.99 1.07 -2.46
C PHE A 141 5.80 2.10 -1.69
N GLY A 142 5.98 1.85 -0.42
CA GLY A 142 6.70 2.69 0.54
C GLY A 142 6.00 2.74 1.89
N ARG A 143 6.73 3.22 2.90
CA ARG A 143 6.24 3.44 4.26
C ARG A 143 5.84 4.91 4.44
N PRO A 144 5.17 5.30 5.54
CA PRO A 144 4.76 6.70 5.76
C PRO A 144 5.90 7.71 5.66
N SER A 145 7.08 7.42 6.19
CA SER A 145 8.26 8.29 6.06
C SER A 145 8.68 8.53 4.60
N VAL A 146 8.54 7.50 3.75
CA VAL A 146 8.83 7.62 2.31
C VAL A 146 7.78 8.49 1.60
N ALA A 147 6.51 8.44 2.08
CA ALA A 147 5.45 9.33 1.59
C ALA A 147 5.70 10.80 1.99
N GLU A 148 6.15 11.05 3.22
CA GLU A 148 6.55 12.38 3.71
C GLU A 148 7.66 13.00 2.85
N GLU A 149 8.62 12.19 2.40
CA GLU A 149 9.70 12.60 1.51
C GLU A 149 9.26 12.78 0.04
N GLY A 150 8.02 12.39 -0.33
CA GLY A 150 7.56 12.40 -1.72
C GLY A 150 8.26 11.36 -2.59
N ARG A 151 8.67 10.24 -2.02
CA ARG A 151 9.52 9.22 -2.68
C ARG A 151 8.85 7.86 -2.82
N LEU A 152 7.52 7.80 -2.72
CA LEU A 152 6.77 6.57 -2.98
C LEU A 152 7.05 6.05 -4.40
N TRP A 153 6.79 4.79 -4.62
CA TRP A 153 6.70 4.23 -5.96
C TRP A 153 5.24 3.93 -6.27
N VAL A 154 4.72 4.52 -7.35
CA VAL A 154 3.34 4.30 -7.78
C VAL A 154 3.31 3.23 -8.87
N VAL A 155 2.37 2.32 -8.75
CA VAL A 155 1.99 1.39 -9.82
C VAL A 155 0.65 1.85 -10.36
N ALA A 156 0.61 2.27 -11.61
CA ALA A 156 -0.60 2.84 -12.22
C ALA A 156 -1.16 1.93 -13.31
N ALA A 157 -2.48 1.85 -13.38
CA ALA A 157 -3.20 1.25 -14.50
C ALA A 157 -4.54 1.95 -14.70
N GLY A 158 -4.95 2.09 -15.98
CA GLY A 158 -6.17 2.75 -16.40
C GLY A 158 -6.08 3.12 -17.87
N ALA A 159 -7.12 3.75 -18.42
CA ALA A 159 -7.06 4.31 -19.77
C ALA A 159 -5.90 5.31 -19.87
N ASP A 160 -5.24 5.35 -21.02
CA ASP A 160 -4.05 6.20 -21.23
C ASP A 160 -4.33 7.67 -20.89
N THR A 161 -5.48 8.21 -21.31
CA THR A 161 -5.92 9.59 -21.01
C THR A 161 -6.10 9.83 -19.50
N ALA A 162 -6.68 8.86 -18.79
CA ALA A 162 -6.89 8.95 -17.35
C ALA A 162 -5.56 8.91 -16.59
N VAL A 163 -4.65 8.01 -16.99
CA VAL A 163 -3.31 7.90 -16.42
C VAL A 163 -2.51 9.18 -16.65
N ASP A 164 -2.58 9.77 -17.85
CA ASP A 164 -1.88 11.02 -18.17
C ASP A 164 -2.41 12.19 -17.34
N ARG A 165 -3.73 12.26 -17.10
CA ARG A 165 -4.34 13.24 -16.19
C ARG A 165 -3.92 13.03 -14.73
N ALA A 166 -3.80 11.77 -14.27
CA ALA A 166 -3.39 11.43 -12.92
C ALA A 166 -1.89 11.69 -12.67
N ARG A 167 -1.04 11.56 -13.68
CA ARG A 167 0.42 11.62 -13.59
C ARG A 167 0.96 12.85 -12.85
N PRO A 168 0.53 14.09 -13.11
CA PRO A 168 1.02 15.27 -12.37
C PRO A 168 0.74 15.19 -10.86
N LEU A 169 -0.44 14.66 -10.48
CA LEU A 169 -0.84 14.50 -9.09
C LEU A 169 -0.01 13.40 -8.40
N LEU A 170 0.14 12.24 -9.05
CA LEU A 170 0.93 11.13 -8.56
C LEU A 170 2.41 11.49 -8.37
N ALA A 171 2.95 12.35 -9.22
CA ALA A 171 4.32 12.83 -9.18
C ALA A 171 4.64 13.65 -7.91
N THR A 172 3.65 14.28 -7.27
CA THR A 172 3.86 15.12 -6.08
C THR A 172 4.35 14.33 -4.87
N PHE A 173 3.95 13.06 -4.75
CA PHE A 173 4.30 12.20 -3.62
C PHE A 173 5.09 10.95 -4.01
N SER A 174 5.57 10.88 -5.28
CA SER A 174 6.34 9.71 -5.75
C SER A 174 7.62 10.11 -6.45
N ARG A 175 8.60 9.21 -6.39
CA ARG A 175 9.86 9.28 -7.15
C ARG A 175 9.81 8.57 -8.48
N GLY A 176 8.75 7.79 -8.72
CA GLY A 176 8.59 7.03 -9.95
C GLY A 176 7.19 6.44 -10.08
N ILE A 177 6.76 6.29 -11.33
CA ILE A 177 5.47 5.75 -11.69
C ILE A 177 5.70 4.66 -12.74
N THR A 178 5.23 3.43 -12.47
CA THR A 178 5.21 2.34 -13.44
C THR A 178 3.79 2.13 -13.91
N VAL A 179 3.53 2.32 -15.20
CA VAL A 179 2.23 1.99 -15.81
C VAL A 179 2.26 0.51 -16.22
N VAL A 180 1.33 -0.27 -15.66
CA VAL A 180 1.33 -1.74 -15.82
C VAL A 180 0.20 -2.26 -16.72
N GLY A 181 -0.69 -1.40 -17.17
CA GLY A 181 -1.76 -1.79 -18.07
C GLY A 181 -2.88 -0.76 -18.17
N LYS A 182 -3.93 -1.14 -18.89
CA LYS A 182 -5.09 -0.28 -19.14
C LYS A 182 -6.29 -0.55 -18.23
N GLU A 183 -6.25 -1.65 -17.48
CA GLU A 183 -7.30 -2.03 -16.54
C GLU A 183 -6.84 -1.72 -15.11
N PRO A 184 -7.56 -0.90 -14.34
CA PRO A 184 -7.15 -0.49 -12.98
C PRO A 184 -6.81 -1.67 -12.04
N ARG A 185 -7.50 -2.81 -12.20
CA ARG A 185 -7.24 -4.04 -11.44
C ARG A 185 -5.80 -4.56 -11.58
N GLN A 186 -5.12 -4.29 -12.70
CA GLN A 186 -3.74 -4.74 -12.95
C GLN A 186 -2.76 -4.07 -11.97
N ALA A 187 -2.97 -2.80 -11.64
CA ALA A 187 -2.19 -2.11 -10.63
C ALA A 187 -2.39 -2.73 -9.23
N HIS A 188 -3.64 -3.03 -8.85
CA HIS A 188 -3.95 -3.67 -7.56
C HIS A 188 -3.40 -5.09 -7.50
N ALA A 189 -3.46 -5.86 -8.60
CA ALA A 189 -2.83 -7.18 -8.67
C ALA A 189 -1.31 -7.11 -8.45
N VAL A 190 -0.62 -6.15 -9.08
CA VAL A 190 0.82 -5.91 -8.83
C VAL A 190 1.07 -5.54 -7.38
N LYS A 191 0.23 -4.70 -6.79
CA LYS A 191 0.35 -4.32 -5.37
C LYS A 191 0.23 -5.52 -4.44
N LEU A 192 -0.76 -6.38 -4.64
CA LEU A 192 -0.95 -7.59 -3.83
C LEU A 192 0.20 -8.57 -4.01
N GLY A 193 0.65 -8.81 -5.25
CA GLY A 193 1.83 -9.64 -5.53
C GLY A 193 3.11 -9.09 -4.88
N GLY A 194 3.32 -7.78 -4.93
CA GLY A 194 4.45 -7.12 -4.28
C GLY A 194 4.41 -7.24 -2.76
N ASN A 195 3.24 -7.05 -2.13
CA ASN A 195 3.09 -7.22 -0.69
C ASN A 195 3.27 -8.68 -0.25
N PHE A 196 2.88 -9.65 -1.09
CA PHE A 196 3.21 -11.05 -0.87
C PHE A 196 4.73 -11.30 -0.88
N LEU A 197 5.45 -10.74 -1.86
CA LEU A 197 6.93 -10.85 -1.90
C LEU A 197 7.57 -10.21 -0.67
N ILE A 198 7.05 -9.08 -0.20
CA ILE A 198 7.51 -8.46 1.06
C ILE A 198 7.27 -9.40 2.24
N SER A 199 6.08 -10.00 2.35
CA SER A 199 5.76 -10.96 3.39
C SER A 199 6.69 -12.17 3.38
N ALA A 200 6.92 -12.74 2.20
CA ALA A 200 7.79 -13.92 2.03
C ALA A 200 9.24 -13.60 2.41
N MET A 201 9.74 -12.44 1.99
CA MET A 201 11.06 -11.94 2.35
C MET A 201 11.20 -11.79 3.87
N ILE A 202 10.25 -11.12 4.52
CA ILE A 202 10.26 -10.93 5.98
C ILE A 202 10.29 -12.28 6.68
N HIS A 203 9.44 -13.21 6.25
CA HIS A 203 9.35 -14.51 6.92
C HIS A 203 10.60 -15.36 6.72
N SER A 204 11.13 -15.45 5.50
CA SER A 204 12.37 -16.18 5.23
C SER A 204 13.57 -15.59 6.00
N LEU A 205 13.65 -14.27 6.11
CA LEU A 205 14.69 -13.62 6.90
C LEU A 205 14.52 -13.89 8.40
N ALA A 206 13.28 -13.90 8.90
CA ALA A 206 12.98 -14.24 10.28
C ALA A 206 13.43 -15.67 10.64
N GLU A 207 13.13 -16.66 9.79
CA GLU A 207 13.58 -18.04 9.98
C GLU A 207 15.10 -18.16 9.90
N ALA A 208 15.75 -17.43 8.98
CA ALA A 208 17.21 -17.40 8.88
C ALA A 208 17.87 -16.83 10.14
N PHE A 209 17.27 -15.81 10.76
CA PHE A 209 17.75 -15.28 12.04
C PHE A 209 17.60 -16.29 13.19
N VAL A 210 16.48 -17.01 13.23
CA VAL A 210 16.28 -18.09 14.21
C VAL A 210 17.34 -19.17 14.01
N PHE A 211 17.57 -19.61 12.78
CA PHE A 211 18.62 -20.59 12.45
C PHE A 211 20.01 -20.10 12.89
N ALA A 212 20.39 -18.86 12.54
CA ALA A 212 21.68 -18.29 12.92
C ALA A 212 21.88 -18.28 14.45
N THR A 213 20.85 -17.82 15.18
CA THR A 213 20.87 -17.81 16.65
C THR A 213 21.06 -19.21 17.24
N GLN A 214 20.39 -20.23 16.71
CA GLN A 214 20.54 -21.62 17.15
C GLN A 214 21.92 -22.21 16.84
N GLN A 215 22.64 -21.66 15.87
CA GLN A 215 24.04 -22.00 15.57
C GLN A 215 25.04 -21.17 16.41
N GLY A 216 24.58 -20.35 17.34
CA GLY A 216 25.43 -19.49 18.17
C GLY A 216 25.95 -18.24 17.45
N LEU A 217 25.33 -17.87 16.33
CA LEU A 217 25.70 -16.67 15.57
C LEU A 217 24.83 -15.49 16.01
N ASP A 218 25.45 -14.31 16.05
CA ASP A 218 24.74 -13.06 16.20
C ASP A 218 23.92 -12.77 14.92
N PRO A 219 22.59 -12.53 15.00
CA PRO A 219 21.77 -12.26 13.82
C PRO A 219 22.20 -11.03 13.03
N GLU A 220 22.80 -10.00 13.66
CA GLU A 220 23.29 -8.81 12.98
C GLU A 220 24.52 -9.16 12.12
N ILE A 221 25.47 -9.88 12.70
CA ILE A 221 26.68 -10.35 11.98
C ILE A 221 26.27 -11.29 10.84
N PHE A 222 25.35 -12.22 11.11
CA PHE A 222 24.81 -13.10 10.06
C PHE A 222 24.19 -12.28 8.91
N PHE A 223 23.35 -11.28 9.24
CA PHE A 223 22.71 -10.45 8.24
C PHE A 223 23.71 -9.64 7.44
N GLU A 224 24.69 -9.02 8.08
CA GLU A 224 25.74 -8.26 7.41
C GLU A 224 26.49 -9.13 6.37
N ALA A 225 26.91 -10.32 6.75
CA ALA A 225 27.60 -11.25 5.87
C ALA A 225 26.74 -11.63 4.64
N VAL A 226 25.48 -12.04 4.88
CA VAL A 226 24.59 -12.51 3.81
C VAL A 226 24.14 -11.37 2.89
N ASN A 227 23.80 -10.20 3.46
CA ASN A 227 23.34 -9.06 2.67
C ASN A 227 24.47 -8.51 1.79
N ASN A 228 25.68 -8.40 2.32
CA ASN A 228 26.84 -7.92 1.55
C ASN A 228 27.25 -8.88 0.44
N ALA A 229 27.15 -10.20 0.69
CA ALA A 229 27.56 -11.22 -0.27
C ALA A 229 26.51 -11.48 -1.37
N LEU A 230 25.21 -11.48 -1.03
CA LEU A 230 24.18 -12.02 -1.91
C LEU A 230 23.18 -10.97 -2.41
N PHE A 231 22.71 -10.06 -1.53
CA PHE A 231 21.54 -9.24 -1.85
C PHE A 231 21.90 -7.77 -2.11
N GLN A 232 22.78 -7.18 -1.30
CA GLN A 232 23.12 -5.75 -1.31
C GLN A 232 21.86 -4.86 -1.37
N SER A 233 20.83 -5.28 -0.64
CA SER A 233 19.50 -4.70 -0.73
C SER A 233 19.19 -3.79 0.46
N PRO A 234 19.00 -2.47 0.22
CA PRO A 234 18.52 -1.55 1.27
C PRO A 234 17.15 -1.97 1.85
N PHE A 235 16.36 -2.69 1.06
CA PHE A 235 15.05 -3.17 1.48
C PHE A 235 15.16 -4.29 2.52
N TYR A 236 16.04 -5.29 2.28
CA TYR A 236 16.38 -6.32 3.27
C TYR A 236 16.96 -5.69 4.54
N ALA A 237 17.87 -4.72 4.40
CA ALA A 237 18.47 -4.03 5.54
C ALA A 237 17.44 -3.29 6.40
N ALA A 238 16.48 -2.62 5.78
CA ALA A 238 15.42 -1.92 6.51
C ALA A 238 14.56 -2.89 7.33
N TYR A 239 14.17 -4.03 6.77
CA TYR A 239 13.34 -5.03 7.50
C TYR A 239 14.13 -5.83 8.53
N ALA A 240 15.41 -6.14 8.27
CA ALA A 240 16.31 -6.71 9.29
C ALA A 240 16.40 -5.77 10.50
N GLY A 241 16.63 -4.49 10.27
CA GLY A 241 16.66 -3.48 11.33
C GLY A 241 15.37 -3.41 12.14
N ILE A 242 14.19 -3.49 11.49
CA ILE A 242 12.90 -3.50 12.19
C ILE A 242 12.73 -4.75 13.06
N MET A 243 13.19 -5.91 12.60
CA MET A 243 13.09 -7.17 13.37
C MET A 243 14.00 -7.17 14.59
N LEU A 244 15.25 -6.73 14.42
CA LEU A 244 16.28 -6.75 15.46
C LEU A 244 16.14 -5.56 16.43
N HIS A 245 15.69 -4.40 15.92
CA HIS A 245 15.47 -3.16 16.67
C HIS A 245 14.03 -2.63 16.46
N PRO A 246 13.04 -3.21 17.13
CA PRO A 246 11.63 -2.85 16.94
C PRO A 246 11.37 -1.36 17.11
N PRO A 247 10.72 -0.68 16.15
CA PRO A 247 10.45 0.75 16.23
C PRO A 247 9.35 1.04 17.27
N LYS A 248 9.40 2.23 17.88
CA LYS A 248 8.34 2.70 18.78
C LYS A 248 7.02 3.00 18.06
N GLN A 249 7.09 3.45 16.81
CA GLN A 249 5.92 3.74 15.98
C GLN A 249 5.74 2.64 14.93
N ILE A 250 4.56 2.05 14.91
CA ILE A 250 4.21 0.97 14.01
C ILE A 250 3.65 1.56 12.72
N ALA A 251 4.31 1.28 11.61
CA ALA A 251 3.90 1.78 10.30
C ALA A 251 3.00 0.79 9.53
N ALA A 252 3.24 -0.50 9.71
CA ALA A 252 2.45 -1.57 9.08
C ALA A 252 2.21 -2.67 10.12
N THR A 253 0.95 -3.04 10.33
CA THR A 253 0.57 -4.03 11.34
C THR A 253 0.43 -5.43 10.75
N MET A 254 0.40 -6.45 11.64
CA MET A 254 0.11 -7.83 11.24
C MET A 254 -1.26 -7.95 10.57
N GLU A 255 -2.25 -7.18 11.00
CA GLU A 255 -3.60 -7.17 10.43
C GLU A 255 -3.58 -6.68 8.97
N LEU A 256 -2.77 -5.65 8.68
CA LEU A 256 -2.58 -5.16 7.31
C LEU A 256 -1.99 -6.25 6.41
N GLY A 257 -0.94 -6.93 6.87
CA GLY A 257 -0.31 -8.01 6.11
C GLY A 257 -1.26 -9.19 5.88
N ALA A 258 -2.03 -9.59 6.90
CA ALA A 258 -3.03 -10.64 6.80
C ALA A 258 -4.14 -10.30 5.79
N LYS A 259 -4.62 -9.05 5.81
CA LYS A 259 -5.60 -8.53 4.86
C LYS A 259 -5.09 -8.63 3.41
N ASP A 260 -3.88 -8.12 3.15
CA ASP A 260 -3.30 -8.12 1.80
C ASP A 260 -3.06 -9.55 1.28
N LEU A 261 -2.62 -10.45 2.15
CA LEU A 261 -2.41 -11.86 1.82
C LEU A 261 -3.74 -12.59 1.53
N ARG A 262 -4.80 -12.27 2.27
CA ARG A 262 -6.15 -12.80 2.01
C ARG A 262 -6.64 -12.35 0.63
N MET A 263 -6.55 -11.06 0.32
CA MET A 263 -6.94 -10.52 -0.99
C MET A 263 -6.16 -11.15 -2.15
N LEU A 264 -4.86 -11.40 -1.97
CA LEU A 264 -4.05 -12.11 -2.97
C LEU A 264 -4.57 -13.53 -3.22
N ARG A 265 -4.85 -14.29 -2.15
CA ARG A 265 -5.32 -15.67 -2.25
C ARG A 265 -6.70 -15.76 -2.89
N GLU A 266 -7.60 -14.84 -2.55
CA GLU A 266 -8.91 -14.69 -3.18
C GLU A 266 -8.77 -14.43 -4.69
N ALA A 267 -7.96 -13.44 -5.09
CA ALA A 267 -7.72 -13.14 -6.50
C ALA A 267 -7.07 -14.30 -7.27
N ALA A 268 -6.20 -15.10 -6.64
CA ALA A 268 -5.62 -16.30 -7.24
C ALA A 268 -6.67 -17.41 -7.41
N ALA A 269 -7.51 -17.63 -6.40
CA ALA A 269 -8.58 -18.62 -6.43
C ALA A 269 -9.61 -18.32 -7.54
N ASP A 270 -9.98 -17.06 -7.75
CA ASP A 270 -10.88 -16.61 -8.81
C ASP A 270 -10.35 -16.97 -10.23
N ARG A 271 -9.03 -17.10 -10.34
CA ARG A 271 -8.34 -17.54 -11.57
C ARG A 271 -7.87 -19.01 -11.50
N GLN A 272 -8.45 -19.80 -10.60
CA GLN A 272 -8.12 -21.23 -10.42
C GLN A 272 -6.61 -21.48 -10.18
N THR A 273 -5.93 -20.53 -9.55
CA THR A 273 -4.51 -20.58 -9.25
C THR A 273 -4.30 -20.80 -7.76
N ARG A 274 -3.44 -21.76 -7.39
CA ARG A 274 -3.06 -22.01 -6.01
C ARG A 274 -1.65 -21.47 -5.74
N LEU A 275 -1.52 -20.74 -4.64
CA LEU A 275 -0.26 -20.15 -4.18
C LEU A 275 0.15 -20.81 -2.84
N SER A 276 0.85 -21.95 -2.91
CA SER A 276 1.17 -22.78 -1.75
C SER A 276 1.91 -22.02 -0.63
N LEU A 277 2.85 -21.16 -0.98
CA LEU A 277 3.55 -20.34 0.00
C LEU A 277 2.61 -19.31 0.65
N ALA A 278 1.69 -18.73 -0.11
CA ALA A 278 0.69 -17.80 0.42
C ALA A 278 -0.27 -18.51 1.40
N ASP A 279 -0.61 -19.79 1.13
CA ASP A 279 -1.42 -20.60 2.04
C ASP A 279 -0.70 -20.83 3.38
N GLN A 280 0.58 -21.24 3.33
CA GLN A 280 1.41 -21.43 4.53
C GLN A 280 1.56 -20.13 5.34
N MET A 281 1.78 -19.01 4.65
CA MET A 281 1.89 -17.70 5.30
C MET A 281 0.58 -17.26 5.94
N ALA A 282 -0.57 -17.57 5.33
CA ALA A 282 -1.87 -17.26 5.92
C ALA A 282 -2.07 -17.95 7.28
N GLU A 283 -1.61 -19.19 7.43
CA GLU A 283 -1.63 -19.92 8.70
C GLU A 283 -0.73 -19.22 9.76
N ILE A 284 0.45 -18.74 9.34
CA ILE A 284 1.37 -18.00 10.21
C ILE A 284 0.73 -16.71 10.71
N PHE A 285 0.10 -15.94 9.81
CA PHE A 285 -0.58 -14.71 10.15
C PHE A 285 -1.78 -14.95 11.06
N ALA A 286 -2.59 -15.97 10.78
CA ALA A 286 -3.74 -16.34 11.62
C ALA A 286 -3.30 -16.75 13.04
N GLU A 287 -2.21 -17.51 13.16
CA GLU A 287 -1.65 -17.86 14.46
C GLU A 287 -1.12 -16.62 15.18
N ALA A 288 -0.37 -15.76 14.50
CA ALA A 288 0.17 -14.53 15.09
C ALA A 288 -0.94 -13.60 15.63
N GLN A 289 -2.05 -13.47 14.91
CA GLN A 289 -3.21 -12.67 15.36
C GLN A 289 -3.88 -13.28 16.59
N ARG A 290 -3.91 -14.61 16.69
CA ARG A 290 -4.54 -15.30 17.82
C ARG A 290 -3.74 -15.18 19.11
N ILE A 291 -2.41 -15.16 19.05
CA ILE A 291 -1.52 -15.26 20.23
C ILE A 291 -0.67 -14.01 20.47
N GLY A 292 -0.56 -13.14 19.49
CA GLY A 292 0.24 -11.91 19.57
C GLY A 292 -0.56 -10.71 20.10
N PRO A 293 0.14 -9.64 20.50
CA PRO A 293 -0.53 -8.39 20.83
C PRO A 293 -1.17 -7.75 19.60
N THR A 294 -2.34 -7.16 19.78
CA THR A 294 -3.01 -6.38 18.74
C THR A 294 -2.14 -5.20 18.29
N GLY A 295 -2.13 -4.91 17.00
CA GLY A 295 -1.39 -3.78 16.42
C GLY A 295 0.12 -3.98 16.36
N GLN A 296 0.62 -5.20 16.47
CA GLN A 296 2.05 -5.50 16.33
C GLN A 296 2.57 -5.18 14.93
N ASP A 297 3.81 -4.65 14.84
CA ASP A 297 4.46 -4.44 13.54
C ASP A 297 4.58 -5.77 12.78
N TRP A 298 4.33 -5.70 11.48
CA TRP A 298 4.33 -6.85 10.58
C TRP A 298 5.63 -7.66 10.62
N ALA A 299 6.80 -7.00 10.56
CA ALA A 299 8.08 -7.71 10.55
C ALA A 299 8.41 -8.29 11.93
N VAL A 300 8.16 -7.52 12.99
CA VAL A 300 8.35 -7.97 14.38
C VAL A 300 7.46 -9.16 14.70
N GLY A 301 6.19 -9.13 14.24
CA GLY A 301 5.24 -10.23 14.43
C GLY A 301 5.70 -11.52 13.78
N GLN A 302 6.11 -11.46 12.52
CA GLN A 302 6.63 -12.63 11.82
C GLN A 302 7.91 -13.19 12.47
N TYR A 303 8.82 -12.32 12.92
CA TYR A 303 10.04 -12.76 13.60
C TYR A 303 9.72 -13.48 14.93
N ARG A 304 8.80 -12.96 15.73
CA ARG A 304 8.33 -13.64 16.95
C ARG A 304 7.69 -14.99 16.66
N MET A 305 6.93 -15.08 15.56
CA MET A 305 6.35 -16.36 15.14
C MET A 305 7.41 -17.38 14.74
N ALA A 306 8.43 -16.95 14.00
CA ALA A 306 9.55 -17.82 13.63
C ALA A 306 10.31 -18.31 14.87
N GLN A 307 10.61 -17.43 15.83
CA GLN A 307 11.22 -17.79 17.10
C GLN A 307 10.41 -18.83 17.86
N ARG A 308 9.10 -18.61 18.02
CA ARG A 308 8.21 -19.55 18.71
C ARG A 308 8.15 -20.91 18.03
N ARG A 309 7.89 -20.96 16.73
CA ARG A 309 7.80 -22.20 15.96
C ARG A 309 9.13 -22.96 15.91
N GLY A 310 10.25 -22.23 15.90
CA GLY A 310 11.59 -22.81 15.93
C GLY A 310 11.92 -23.53 17.25
N VAL A 311 11.35 -23.06 18.37
CA VAL A 311 11.57 -23.64 19.71
C VAL A 311 10.55 -24.76 20.02
N ASP A 312 9.28 -24.56 19.71
CA ASP A 312 8.21 -25.53 20.02
C ASP A 312 8.40 -26.89 19.33
N LYS A 313 9.01 -26.94 18.13
CA LYS A 313 9.33 -28.21 17.46
C LYS A 313 10.41 -29.04 18.14
N LEU A 314 11.32 -28.40 18.86
CA LEU A 314 12.38 -29.10 19.60
C LEU A 314 11.88 -29.70 20.92
N MET A 315 10.86 -29.12 21.54
CA MET A 315 10.28 -29.64 22.80
C MET A 315 9.29 -30.80 22.60
N ASN A 316 8.68 -30.92 21.40
CA ASN A 316 7.68 -31.93 21.10
C ASN A 316 8.20 -33.10 20.21
N GLY A 317 9.43 -33.03 19.73
CA GLY A 317 10.08 -34.07 18.92
C GLY A 317 10.88 -35.14 19.68
N GLY A 318 10.85 -35.10 20.98
CA GLY A 318 11.56 -36.04 21.87
C GLY A 318 10.63 -37.03 22.59
N LYS A 319 9.81 -37.79 21.83
CA LYS A 319 9.20 -39.04 22.34
C LYS A 319 9.18 -40.08 21.25
#